data_7b41bf9a3ffe79836458b71389036b74
#
_entry.id   7b41bf9a3ffe79836458b71389036b74
#
_cell.length_a   1.000
_cell.length_b   1.000
_cell.length_c   1.000
_cell.angle_alpha   90.00
_cell.angle_beta   90.00
_cell.angle_gamma   90.00
#
_symmetry.space_group_name_H-M   'P 1'
#
loop_
_entity.id
_entity.type
_entity.pdbx_description
1 polymer ?
#
loop_
_entity_poly.entity_id
_entity_poly.type
_entity_poly.pdbx_seq_one_letter_code
_entity_poly.pdbx_strand_id
1 'polypeptide(L)'
;MEENINERLSELGTKILATTRNELYIHMRFLDVALSSFAYVIDPSVNGVGTDGMCIFYHPRTLGGMYRQNRVRMNRAYLHMVLHCILHHVTRRKGRDKTLWNISCDIAVESIIDHWHLKCIHMVQTRLRKDIYGQLEKNLKVLTAEGIYRQLVSFALEEKKIKELQMEFRVDDHQYWPEDPKQDLH
;
A
#
# COMPACT_ATOMS: atom_id res chain seq x y z
N MET A 1 28.55 -12.67 15.68
CA MET A 1 27.48 -13.64 15.34
C MET A 1 26.18 -12.91 14.93
N GLU A 2 25.73 -11.91 15.68
CA GLU A 2 24.52 -11.12 15.34
C GLU A 2 24.69 -10.27 14.06
N GLU A 3 25.87 -9.68 13.86
CA GLU A 3 26.19 -8.90 12.66
C GLU A 3 26.07 -9.73 11.37
N ASN A 4 26.53 -10.96 11.37
CA ASN A 4 26.42 -11.90 10.25
C ASN A 4 24.94 -12.32 9.97
N ILE A 5 24.11 -12.39 11.00
CA ILE A 5 22.68 -12.69 10.87
C ILE A 5 21.94 -11.51 10.24
N ASN A 6 22.22 -10.29 10.68
CA ASN A 6 21.59 -9.09 10.13
C ASN A 6 21.98 -8.86 8.67
N GLU A 7 23.23 -9.10 8.31
CA GLU A 7 23.68 -9.03 6.91
C GLU A 7 22.95 -10.03 6.02
N ARG A 8 22.84 -11.30 6.45
CA ARG A 8 22.08 -12.33 5.73
C ARG A 8 20.58 -12.00 5.59
N LEU A 9 19.98 -11.43 6.63
CA LEU A 9 18.58 -10.99 6.59
C LEU A 9 18.39 -9.83 5.61
N SER A 10 19.35 -8.91 5.53
CA SER A 10 19.36 -7.81 4.58
C SER A 10 19.47 -8.31 3.13
N GLU A 11 20.42 -9.20 2.87
CA GLU A 11 20.58 -9.82 1.56
C GLU A 11 19.33 -10.59 1.12
N LEU A 12 18.75 -11.37 2.01
CA LEU A 12 17.52 -12.12 1.73
C LEU A 12 16.35 -11.18 1.40
N GLY A 13 16.15 -10.13 2.21
CA GLY A 13 15.11 -9.15 1.99
C GLY A 13 15.25 -8.44 0.64
N THR A 14 16.47 -8.01 0.33
CA THR A 14 16.81 -7.40 -0.97
C THR A 14 16.52 -8.36 -2.14
N LYS A 15 16.88 -9.62 -2.02
CA LYS A 15 16.60 -10.65 -3.04
C LYS A 15 15.09 -10.87 -3.22
N ILE A 16 14.31 -10.91 -2.14
CA ILE A 16 12.85 -11.05 -2.21
C ILE A 16 12.23 -9.85 -2.94
N LEU A 17 12.57 -8.63 -2.54
CA LEU A 17 12.04 -7.41 -3.15
C LEU A 17 12.46 -7.27 -4.62
N ALA A 18 13.72 -7.58 -4.95
CA ALA A 18 14.20 -7.57 -6.33
C ALA A 18 13.50 -8.62 -7.20
N THR A 19 13.25 -9.82 -6.67
CA THR A 19 12.51 -10.88 -7.38
C THR A 19 11.07 -10.46 -7.62
N THR A 20 10.41 -9.88 -6.61
CA THR A 20 9.05 -9.34 -6.70
C THR A 20 8.97 -8.24 -7.77
N ARG A 21 9.89 -7.27 -7.74
CA ARG A 21 10.00 -6.22 -8.75
C ARG A 21 10.14 -6.80 -10.17
N ASN A 22 11.03 -7.78 -10.34
CA ASN A 22 11.29 -8.39 -11.64
C ASN A 22 10.06 -9.15 -12.18
N GLU A 23 9.32 -9.84 -11.31
CA GLU A 23 8.06 -10.49 -11.68
C GLU A 23 7.00 -9.47 -12.14
N LEU A 24 6.86 -8.36 -11.41
CA LEU A 24 5.98 -7.26 -11.81
C LEU A 24 6.42 -6.63 -13.14
N TYR A 25 7.72 -6.41 -13.33
CA TYR A 25 8.28 -5.85 -14.56
C TYR A 25 7.94 -6.67 -15.80
N ILE A 26 7.99 -7.99 -15.71
CA ILE A 26 7.63 -8.88 -16.85
C ILE A 26 6.20 -8.59 -17.33
N HIS A 27 5.29 -8.31 -16.41
CA HIS A 27 3.86 -8.10 -16.71
C HIS A 27 3.49 -6.63 -16.94
N MET A 28 4.29 -5.69 -16.42
CA MET A 28 3.97 -4.26 -16.35
C MET A 28 5.17 -3.39 -16.74
N ARG A 29 5.76 -3.61 -17.92
CA ARG A 29 6.95 -2.89 -18.40
C ARG A 29 6.77 -1.38 -18.45
N PHE A 30 5.55 -0.91 -18.62
CA PHE A 30 5.23 0.54 -18.61
C PHE A 30 5.44 1.19 -17.23
N LEU A 31 5.60 0.40 -16.16
CA LEU A 31 5.94 0.87 -14.82
C LEU A 31 7.43 0.73 -14.47
N ASP A 32 8.31 0.43 -15.42
CA ASP A 32 9.73 0.11 -15.17
C ASP A 32 10.43 1.14 -14.27
N VAL A 33 10.31 2.42 -14.60
CA VAL A 33 10.93 3.51 -13.82
C VAL A 33 10.41 3.52 -12.39
N ALA A 34 9.10 3.42 -12.21
CA ALA A 34 8.48 3.44 -10.89
C ALA A 34 8.82 2.18 -10.06
N LEU A 35 8.80 0.99 -10.69
CA LEU A 35 9.18 -0.25 -10.04
C LEU A 35 10.65 -0.27 -9.60
N SER A 36 11.52 0.44 -10.31
CA SER A 36 12.98 0.44 -10.09
C SER A 36 13.49 1.60 -9.22
N SER A 37 12.60 2.51 -8.78
CA SER A 37 13.00 3.73 -8.08
C SER A 37 13.28 3.56 -6.59
N PHE A 38 12.86 2.46 -5.98
CA PHE A 38 12.98 2.28 -4.53
C PHE A 38 14.35 1.78 -4.07
N ALA A 39 14.88 2.39 -3.02
CA ALA A 39 15.87 1.77 -2.14
C ALA A 39 15.17 0.84 -1.13
N TYR A 40 15.87 -0.19 -0.64
CA TYR A 40 15.33 -1.14 0.33
C TYR A 40 16.02 -0.97 1.68
N VAL A 41 15.23 -0.79 2.73
CA VAL A 41 15.72 -0.49 4.08
C VAL A 41 15.08 -1.44 5.10
N ILE A 42 15.91 -2.08 5.92
CA ILE A 42 15.42 -2.86 7.05
C ILE A 42 14.96 -1.89 8.13
N ASP A 43 13.73 -2.07 8.60
CA ASP A 43 13.21 -1.43 9.78
C ASP A 43 12.33 -2.43 10.57
N PRO A 44 12.80 -2.90 11.74
CA PRO A 44 12.02 -3.81 12.57
C PRO A 44 10.75 -3.19 13.17
N SER A 45 10.60 -1.87 13.12
CA SER A 45 9.41 -1.18 13.64
C SER A 45 8.23 -1.21 12.66
N VAL A 46 8.49 -1.45 11.36
CA VAL A 46 7.43 -1.48 10.34
C VAL A 46 6.54 -2.72 10.48
N ASN A 47 5.25 -2.52 10.36
CA ASN A 47 4.31 -3.63 10.35
C ASN A 47 4.19 -4.24 8.94
N GLY A 48 5.13 -5.12 8.62
CA GLY A 48 5.23 -5.78 7.31
C GLY A 48 6.14 -5.04 6.36
N VAL A 49 5.58 -4.19 5.54
CA VAL A 49 6.26 -3.30 4.59
C VAL A 49 5.63 -1.92 4.62
N GLY A 50 6.37 -0.89 4.21
CA GLY A 50 5.87 0.48 4.10
C GLY A 50 6.78 1.33 3.21
N THR A 51 6.33 2.52 2.81
CA THR A 51 7.13 3.42 1.98
C THR A 51 6.97 4.88 2.40
N ASP A 52 8.04 5.66 2.22
CA ASP A 52 8.05 7.13 2.28
C ASP A 52 8.00 7.79 0.89
N GLY A 53 7.92 6.97 -0.16
CA GLY A 53 7.97 7.40 -1.57
C GLY A 53 9.36 7.28 -2.21
N MET A 54 10.41 7.01 -1.45
CA MET A 54 11.80 6.80 -1.93
C MET A 54 12.33 5.42 -1.56
N CYS A 55 11.96 4.94 -0.38
CA CYS A 55 12.40 3.66 0.16
C CYS A 55 11.22 2.72 0.37
N ILE A 56 11.47 1.42 0.28
CA ILE A 56 10.63 0.40 0.87
C ILE A 56 11.28 -0.05 2.18
N PHE A 57 10.60 0.22 3.28
CA PHE A 57 10.96 -0.26 4.61
C PHE A 57 10.32 -1.62 4.83
N TYR A 58 11.05 -2.54 5.43
CA TYR A 58 10.52 -3.87 5.68
C TYR A 58 11.04 -4.52 6.96
N HIS A 59 10.16 -5.29 7.60
CA HIS A 59 10.56 -6.17 8.69
C HIS A 59 11.01 -7.51 8.10
N PRO A 60 12.27 -7.95 8.31
CA PRO A 60 12.85 -9.09 7.58
C PRO A 60 12.09 -10.40 7.75
N ARG A 61 11.64 -10.70 8.99
CA ARG A 61 10.91 -11.95 9.28
C ARG A 61 9.52 -11.93 8.64
N THR A 62 8.83 -10.79 8.70
CA THR A 62 7.48 -10.64 8.14
C THR A 62 7.54 -10.71 6.61
N LEU A 63 8.50 -10.01 5.99
CA LEU A 63 8.72 -10.07 4.55
C LEU A 63 8.97 -11.50 4.05
N GLY A 64 9.90 -12.22 4.71
CA GLY A 64 10.18 -13.62 4.38
C GLY A 64 8.98 -14.53 4.55
N GLY A 65 8.17 -14.31 5.60
CA GLY A 65 6.91 -15.01 5.84
C GLY A 65 5.88 -14.76 4.73
N MET A 66 5.65 -13.50 4.37
CA MET A 66 4.73 -13.11 3.29
C MET A 66 5.13 -13.76 1.95
N TYR A 67 6.39 -13.66 1.57
CA TYR A 67 6.90 -14.21 0.31
C TYR A 67 6.75 -15.73 0.23
N ARG A 68 7.06 -16.44 1.32
CA ARG A 68 6.95 -17.90 1.40
C ARG A 68 5.50 -18.38 1.38
N GLN A 69 4.59 -17.64 2.01
CA GLN A 69 3.17 -18.00 2.08
C GLN A 69 2.46 -17.76 0.74
N ASN A 70 2.69 -16.63 0.11
CA ASN A 70 2.00 -16.27 -1.12
C ASN A 70 2.75 -15.17 -1.89
N ARG A 71 3.38 -15.55 -3.01
CA ARG A 71 4.11 -14.62 -3.89
C ARG A 71 3.20 -13.56 -4.51
N VAL A 72 1.97 -13.92 -4.84
CA VAL A 72 0.97 -12.98 -5.39
C VAL A 72 0.70 -11.85 -4.38
N ARG A 73 0.60 -12.20 -3.09
CA ARG A 73 0.41 -11.20 -2.03
C ARG A 73 1.61 -10.26 -1.92
N MET A 74 2.82 -10.77 -2.09
CA MET A 74 4.03 -9.94 -2.06
C MET A 74 4.10 -9.01 -3.29
N ASN A 75 3.79 -9.53 -4.48
CA ASN A 75 3.71 -8.74 -5.71
C ASN A 75 2.68 -7.62 -5.58
N ARG A 76 1.51 -7.94 -5.01
CA ARG A 76 0.45 -6.98 -4.76
C ARG A 76 0.90 -5.89 -3.79
N ALA A 77 1.57 -6.24 -2.68
CA ALA A 77 2.07 -5.28 -1.72
C ALA A 77 3.13 -4.33 -2.32
N TYR A 78 4.03 -4.85 -3.14
CA TYR A 78 5.01 -4.02 -3.85
C TYR A 78 4.33 -3.03 -4.80
N LEU A 79 3.42 -3.52 -5.63
CA LEU A 79 2.67 -2.70 -6.58
C LEU A 79 1.80 -1.66 -5.88
N HIS A 80 1.21 -2.00 -4.74
CA HIS A 80 0.42 -1.11 -3.90
C HIS A 80 1.24 0.12 -3.48
N MET A 81 2.46 -0.07 -2.96
CA MET A 81 3.36 1.03 -2.61
C MET A 81 3.78 1.85 -3.83
N VAL A 82 4.06 1.22 -4.98
CA VAL A 82 4.34 1.93 -6.24
C VAL A 82 3.19 2.85 -6.63
N LEU A 83 1.95 2.36 -6.55
CA LEU A 83 0.78 3.16 -6.91
C LEU A 83 0.52 4.30 -5.92
N HIS A 84 0.79 4.13 -4.62
CA HIS A 84 0.76 5.26 -3.69
C HIS A 84 1.70 6.39 -4.10
N CYS A 85 2.89 6.06 -4.60
CA CYS A 85 3.85 7.06 -5.07
C CYS A 85 3.39 7.73 -6.38
N ILE A 86 2.95 6.95 -7.37
CA ILE A 86 2.47 7.47 -8.67
C ILE A 86 1.28 8.40 -8.47
N LEU A 87 0.35 8.05 -7.57
CA LEU A 87 -0.85 8.84 -7.27
C LEU A 87 -0.60 9.96 -6.26
N HIS A 88 0.65 10.11 -5.78
CA HIS A 88 1.06 11.10 -4.78
C HIS A 88 0.31 11.03 -3.44
N HIS A 89 -0.17 9.87 -3.04
CA HIS A 89 -0.92 9.69 -1.80
C HIS A 89 -0.07 10.03 -0.58
N VAL A 90 1.22 9.70 -0.61
CA VAL A 90 2.20 9.94 0.45
C VAL A 90 2.24 11.42 0.91
N THR A 91 2.05 12.37 -0.02
CA THR A 91 2.26 13.81 0.24
C THR A 91 0.99 14.66 0.12
N ARG A 92 -0.16 14.07 -0.22
CA ARG A 92 -1.37 14.85 -0.54
C ARG A 92 -2.45 14.84 0.55
N ARG A 93 -2.14 14.52 1.79
CA ARG A 93 -3.14 14.52 2.87
C ARG A 93 -3.79 15.89 3.08
N LYS A 94 -3.01 16.96 3.12
CA LYS A 94 -3.49 18.37 3.15
C LYS A 94 -4.56 18.63 4.23
N GLY A 95 -4.26 18.33 5.48
CA GLY A 95 -5.14 18.58 6.62
C GLY A 95 -6.35 17.66 6.75
N ARG A 96 -6.48 16.61 5.89
CA ARG A 96 -7.53 15.60 6.02
C ARG A 96 -7.29 14.71 7.23
N ASP A 97 -8.36 14.15 7.81
CA ASP A 97 -8.24 13.13 8.84
C ASP A 97 -7.33 11.99 8.37
N LYS A 98 -6.32 11.67 9.18
CA LYS A 98 -5.27 10.70 8.83
C LYS A 98 -5.83 9.32 8.57
N THR A 99 -6.75 8.87 9.44
CA THR A 99 -7.32 7.53 9.35
C THR A 99 -8.16 7.37 8.09
N LEU A 100 -9.08 8.30 7.84
CA LEU A 100 -9.95 8.25 6.67
C LEU A 100 -9.16 8.49 5.37
N TRP A 101 -8.11 9.33 5.40
CA TRP A 101 -7.23 9.53 4.26
C TRP A 101 -6.49 8.26 3.89
N ASN A 102 -5.87 7.58 4.85
CA ASN A 102 -5.15 6.32 4.63
C ASN A 102 -6.07 5.26 4.03
N ILE A 103 -7.26 5.04 4.62
CA ILE A 103 -8.25 4.09 4.08
C ILE A 103 -8.65 4.48 2.65
N SER A 104 -8.85 5.76 2.38
CA SER A 104 -9.24 6.24 1.05
C SER A 104 -8.18 5.98 0.00
N CYS A 105 -6.90 6.15 0.36
CA CYS A 105 -5.76 5.85 -0.49
C CYS A 105 -5.65 4.35 -0.77
N ASP A 106 -5.81 3.51 0.27
CA ASP A 106 -5.76 2.05 0.14
C ASP A 106 -6.90 1.54 -0.75
N ILE A 107 -8.13 2.01 -0.55
CA ILE A 107 -9.27 1.65 -1.41
C ILE A 107 -9.00 2.08 -2.86
N ALA A 108 -8.48 3.27 -3.10
CA ALA A 108 -8.19 3.75 -4.46
C ALA A 108 -7.16 2.85 -5.16
N VAL A 109 -6.04 2.56 -4.50
CA VAL A 109 -4.98 1.70 -5.04
C VAL A 109 -5.47 0.27 -5.26
N GLU A 110 -6.12 -0.32 -4.27
CA GLU A 110 -6.63 -1.67 -4.35
C GLU A 110 -7.70 -1.82 -5.45
N SER A 111 -8.53 -0.79 -5.68
CA SER A 111 -9.49 -0.81 -6.78
C SER A 111 -8.81 -0.87 -8.16
N ILE A 112 -7.70 -0.16 -8.34
CA ILE A 112 -6.89 -0.21 -9.58
C ILE A 112 -6.31 -1.60 -9.77
N ILE A 113 -5.67 -2.16 -8.73
CA ILE A 113 -5.04 -3.47 -8.78
C ILE A 113 -6.07 -4.57 -9.08
N ASP A 114 -7.24 -4.50 -8.46
CA ASP A 114 -8.32 -5.46 -8.68
C ASP A 114 -8.88 -5.44 -10.12
N HIS A 115 -8.86 -4.27 -10.77
CA HIS A 115 -9.32 -4.13 -12.17
C HIS A 115 -8.30 -4.62 -13.22
N TRP A 116 -7.04 -4.77 -12.86
CA TRP A 116 -6.02 -5.18 -13.84
C TRP A 116 -6.04 -6.67 -14.21
N HIS A 117 -6.71 -7.51 -13.43
CA HIS A 117 -6.89 -8.95 -13.71
C HIS A 117 -5.62 -9.73 -14.08
N LEU A 118 -4.43 -9.27 -13.67
CA LEU A 118 -3.16 -9.93 -13.94
C LEU A 118 -2.91 -11.06 -12.94
N LYS A 119 -2.56 -12.26 -13.41
CA LYS A 119 -2.36 -13.45 -12.55
C LYS A 119 -1.34 -13.22 -11.43
N CYS A 120 -0.28 -12.43 -11.70
CA CYS A 120 0.78 -12.17 -10.73
C CYS A 120 0.34 -11.32 -9.52
N ILE A 121 -0.83 -10.67 -9.59
CA ILE A 121 -1.39 -9.82 -8.52
C ILE A 121 -2.85 -10.15 -8.19
N HIS A 122 -3.45 -11.13 -8.89
CA HIS A 122 -4.87 -11.45 -8.73
C HIS A 122 -5.14 -12.14 -7.39
N MET A 123 -6.07 -11.59 -6.63
CA MET A 123 -6.64 -12.19 -5.43
C MET A 123 -8.16 -12.15 -5.49
N VAL A 124 -8.79 -13.15 -4.89
CA VAL A 124 -10.27 -13.18 -4.80
C VAL A 124 -10.74 -12.07 -3.88
N GLN A 125 -11.61 -11.21 -4.41
CA GLN A 125 -12.20 -10.13 -3.63
C GLN A 125 -13.17 -10.66 -2.59
N THR A 126 -13.09 -10.13 -1.37
CA THR A 126 -14.06 -10.38 -0.32
C THR A 126 -15.43 -9.75 -0.68
N ARG A 127 -16.47 -10.18 0.01
CA ARG A 127 -17.79 -9.55 -0.11
C ARG A 127 -17.76 -8.08 0.32
N LEU A 128 -17.07 -7.78 1.43
CA LEU A 128 -16.94 -6.41 1.93
C LEU A 128 -16.30 -5.48 0.87
N ARG A 129 -15.23 -5.95 0.20
CA ARG A 129 -14.54 -5.20 -0.84
C ARG A 129 -15.46 -4.87 -2.01
N LYS A 130 -16.20 -5.87 -2.51
CA LYS A 130 -17.19 -5.68 -3.59
C LYS A 130 -18.33 -4.72 -3.21
N ASP A 131 -18.85 -4.84 -1.99
CA ASP A 131 -19.93 -3.98 -1.48
C ASP A 131 -19.45 -2.51 -1.39
N ILE A 132 -18.22 -2.27 -0.90
CA ILE A 132 -17.64 -0.92 -0.81
C ILE A 132 -17.41 -0.33 -2.19
N TYR A 133 -16.82 -1.07 -3.13
CA TYR A 133 -16.64 -0.58 -4.51
C TYR A 133 -18.00 -0.22 -5.13
N GLY A 134 -18.98 -1.13 -5.09
CA GLY A 134 -20.30 -0.87 -5.63
C GLY A 134 -21.04 0.30 -4.97
N GLN A 135 -20.78 0.58 -3.69
CA GLN A 135 -21.35 1.75 -3.00
C GLN A 135 -20.69 3.06 -3.47
N LEU A 136 -19.36 3.08 -3.61
CA LEU A 136 -18.60 4.24 -4.05
C LEU A 136 -18.87 4.58 -5.53
N GLU A 137 -18.97 3.59 -6.39
CA GLU A 137 -19.19 3.73 -7.84
C GLU A 137 -20.58 4.31 -8.18
N LYS A 138 -21.55 4.27 -7.27
CA LYS A 138 -22.84 4.97 -7.46
C LYS A 138 -22.66 6.49 -7.57
N ASN A 139 -21.67 7.05 -6.89
CA ASN A 139 -21.45 8.50 -6.83
C ASN A 139 -20.15 8.97 -7.48
N LEU A 140 -19.22 8.05 -7.74
CA LEU A 140 -17.90 8.36 -8.29
C LEU A 140 -17.67 7.62 -9.60
N LYS A 141 -17.38 8.36 -10.67
CA LYS A 141 -16.99 7.75 -11.97
C LYS A 141 -15.59 7.13 -11.91
N VAL A 142 -14.71 7.67 -11.05
CA VAL A 142 -13.35 7.20 -10.82
C VAL A 142 -13.10 7.19 -9.32
N LEU A 143 -12.57 6.09 -8.80
CA LEU A 143 -12.28 5.92 -7.38
C LEU A 143 -10.92 6.58 -7.02
N THR A 144 -10.86 7.91 -7.04
CA THR A 144 -9.70 8.66 -6.55
C THR A 144 -9.72 8.75 -5.02
N ALA A 145 -8.55 8.84 -4.37
CA ALA A 145 -8.45 8.95 -2.92
C ALA A 145 -9.25 10.16 -2.38
N GLU A 146 -9.20 11.31 -3.06
CA GLU A 146 -9.96 12.49 -2.68
C GLU A 146 -11.48 12.30 -2.82
N GLY A 147 -11.92 11.62 -3.87
CA GLY A 147 -13.32 11.29 -4.07
C GLY A 147 -13.85 10.34 -3.01
N ILE A 148 -13.11 9.26 -2.75
CA ILE A 148 -13.42 8.27 -1.73
C ILE A 148 -13.44 8.95 -0.34
N TYR A 149 -12.45 9.76 -0.02
CA TYR A 149 -12.39 10.48 1.25
C TYR A 149 -13.67 11.30 1.51
N ARG A 150 -14.12 12.09 0.52
CA ARG A 150 -15.37 12.85 0.63
C ARG A 150 -16.58 11.96 0.88
N GLN A 151 -16.66 10.80 0.22
CA GLN A 151 -17.75 9.84 0.43
C GLN A 151 -17.68 9.22 1.83
N LEU A 152 -16.48 8.78 2.30
CA LEU A 152 -16.33 8.21 3.64
C LEU A 152 -16.69 9.20 4.74
N VAL A 153 -16.31 10.48 4.59
CA VAL A 153 -16.73 11.54 5.50
C VAL A 153 -18.25 11.71 5.49
N SER A 154 -18.88 11.72 4.31
CA SER A 154 -20.34 11.88 4.20
C SER A 154 -21.12 10.68 4.75
N PHE A 155 -20.53 9.48 4.78
CA PHE A 155 -21.17 8.30 5.36
C PHE A 155 -21.22 8.32 6.89
N ALA A 156 -20.47 9.21 7.54
CA ALA A 156 -20.38 9.31 9.00
C ALA A 156 -20.21 7.94 9.69
N LEU A 157 -19.20 7.19 9.20
CA LEU A 157 -19.00 5.80 9.58
C LEU A 157 -18.72 5.63 11.08
N GLU A 158 -19.32 4.60 11.67
CA GLU A 158 -19.02 4.18 13.03
C GLU A 158 -17.57 3.65 13.12
N GLU A 159 -16.94 3.75 14.29
CA GLU A 159 -15.56 3.30 14.54
C GLU A 159 -15.35 1.82 14.17
N LYS A 160 -16.33 0.98 14.44
CA LYS A 160 -16.30 -0.44 14.05
C LYS A 160 -16.14 -0.60 12.55
N LYS A 161 -16.90 0.16 11.75
CA LYS A 161 -16.83 0.11 10.30
C LYS A 161 -15.52 0.63 9.75
N ILE A 162 -14.97 1.67 10.35
CA ILE A 162 -13.64 2.21 10.04
C ILE A 162 -12.57 1.13 10.26
N LYS A 163 -12.60 0.43 11.39
CA LYS A 163 -11.66 -0.68 11.66
C LYS A 163 -11.82 -1.85 10.68
N GLU A 164 -13.03 -2.21 10.30
CA GLU A 164 -13.28 -3.23 9.28
C GLU A 164 -12.66 -2.86 7.92
N LEU A 165 -12.82 -1.61 7.49
CA LEU A 165 -12.22 -1.11 6.26
C LEU A 165 -10.70 -1.09 6.31
N GLN A 166 -10.11 -0.64 7.43
CA GLN A 166 -8.67 -0.70 7.63
C GLN A 166 -8.14 -2.14 7.53
N MET A 167 -8.80 -3.10 8.16
CA MET A 167 -8.39 -4.50 8.11
C MET A 167 -8.50 -5.10 6.71
N GLU A 168 -9.51 -4.70 5.93
CA GLU A 168 -9.76 -5.20 4.57
C GLU A 168 -8.76 -4.65 3.55
N PHE A 169 -8.46 -3.34 3.61
CA PHE A 169 -7.75 -2.65 2.55
C PHE A 169 -6.28 -2.35 2.86
N ARG A 170 -5.86 -2.38 4.13
CA ARG A 170 -4.48 -2.11 4.51
C ARG A 170 -3.55 -3.21 4.01
N VAL A 171 -2.60 -2.84 3.16
CA VAL A 171 -1.59 -3.73 2.58
C VAL A 171 -0.20 -3.40 3.10
N ASP A 172 0.08 -2.11 3.34
CA ASP A 172 1.34 -1.58 3.83
C ASP A 172 1.18 -0.71 5.08
N ASP A 173 2.29 -0.24 5.62
CA ASP A 173 2.33 0.61 6.81
C ASP A 173 2.62 2.06 6.40
N HIS A 174 1.69 2.97 6.72
CA HIS A 174 1.78 4.39 6.40
C HIS A 174 2.50 5.22 7.47
N GLN A 175 3.26 4.59 8.40
CA GLN A 175 3.96 5.32 9.46
C GLN A 175 5.02 6.28 8.93
N TYR A 176 5.55 6.03 7.72
CA TYR A 176 6.58 6.88 7.08
C TYR A 176 6.00 8.02 6.25
N TRP A 177 4.68 8.12 6.13
CA TRP A 177 4.07 9.24 5.43
C TRP A 177 4.24 10.52 6.24
N PRO A 178 4.68 11.63 5.62
CA PRO A 178 4.94 12.86 6.34
C PRO A 178 3.66 13.39 7.02
N GLU A 179 3.84 13.90 8.24
CA GLU A 179 2.79 14.68 8.86
C GLU A 179 2.62 15.99 8.10
N ASP A 180 1.39 16.48 8.00
CA ASP A 180 1.17 17.82 7.46
C ASP A 180 1.96 18.83 8.30
N PRO A 181 2.64 19.83 7.69
CA PRO A 181 3.23 20.90 8.45
C PRO A 181 2.14 21.52 9.33
N LYS A 182 2.43 21.65 10.62
CA LYS A 182 1.52 22.38 11.53
C LYS A 182 1.24 23.71 10.87
N GLN A 183 -0.03 24.02 10.61
CA GLN A 183 -0.42 25.38 10.28
C GLN A 183 -0.10 26.21 11.53
N ASP A 184 1.01 26.94 11.49
CA ASP A 184 1.25 28.01 12.46
C ASP A 184 0.10 29.00 12.25
N LEU A 185 -0.86 28.95 13.18
CA LEU A 185 -1.90 29.95 13.28
C LEU A 185 -1.22 31.27 13.66
N HIS A 186 -0.95 32.12 12.68
CA HIS A 186 -0.64 33.53 12.84
C HIS A 186 -1.94 34.32 12.94
#